data_61037ff5ccbb8aa12381e4b452265674
#
_entry.id   61037ff5ccbb8aa12381e4b452265674
#
_cell.length_a   1.000
_cell.length_b   1.000
_cell.length_c   1.000
_cell.angle_alpha   90.00
_cell.angle_beta   90.00
_cell.angle_gamma   90.00
#
_symmetry.space_group_name_H-M   'P 1'
#
loop_
_entity.id
_entity.type
_entity.pdbx_description
1 polymer ?
#
loop_
_entity_poly.entity_id
_entity_poly.type
_entity_poly.pdbx_seq_one_letter_code
_entity_poly.pdbx_strand_id
1 'polypeptide(L)'
;DMVLAVGYRVNSKRGILFRKWATSILKQYMLNGYSVNEKRCLECQENLVSLNNKVTYLLEQTSNNTTSIQELKHPNTLLSDKLFYEGDIFDAYSYIKQLFISAKSSITLIDGYVDLSVLDMLVGISTPITIYTYPSSTLTNQDIDKFNIQHNLTVLRTSKIHDRFIIIDDIIYLCGSSIKDVGKKRFVLAKLESISKADLLSNIEREV
;
A
#
# COMPACT_ATOMS: atom_id res chain seq x y z
N ASP A 1 48.41 -19.05 -38.81
CA ASP A 1 48.52 -19.94 -40.01
C ASP A 1 49.80 -20.82 -40.00
N MET A 2 50.98 -20.28 -39.66
CA MET A 2 52.24 -21.01 -39.63
C MET A 2 52.21 -22.21 -38.67
N VAL A 3 51.66 -22.08 -37.50
CA VAL A 3 51.53 -23.16 -36.49
C VAL A 3 50.70 -24.35 -37.02
N LEU A 4 49.61 -24.05 -37.71
CA LEU A 4 48.75 -25.06 -38.34
C LEU A 4 49.51 -25.79 -39.46
N ALA A 5 50.22 -25.06 -40.32
CA ALA A 5 50.96 -25.61 -41.45
C ALA A 5 52.12 -26.50 -40.97
N VAL A 6 52.86 -26.10 -39.95
CA VAL A 6 53.96 -26.90 -39.34
C VAL A 6 53.41 -28.12 -38.63
N GLY A 7 52.32 -27.96 -37.84
CA GLY A 7 51.70 -29.06 -37.11
C GLY A 7 51.19 -30.20 -38.00
N TYR A 8 50.78 -29.89 -39.23
CA TYR A 8 50.38 -30.91 -40.22
C TYR A 8 51.57 -31.66 -40.87
N ARG A 9 52.76 -31.06 -40.88
CA ARG A 9 53.96 -31.66 -41.52
C ARG A 9 54.88 -32.42 -40.54
N VAL A 10 54.74 -32.15 -39.24
CA VAL A 10 55.62 -32.80 -38.25
C VAL A 10 55.18 -34.25 -37.97
N ASN A 11 56.11 -35.17 -38.14
CA ASN A 11 55.87 -36.62 -37.94
C ASN A 11 56.26 -37.08 -36.52
N SER A 12 55.85 -36.32 -35.51
CA SER A 12 56.05 -36.63 -34.09
C SER A 12 54.75 -37.15 -33.48
N LYS A 13 54.85 -37.84 -32.34
CA LYS A 13 53.68 -38.28 -31.53
C LYS A 13 52.71 -37.10 -31.26
N ARG A 14 53.22 -35.92 -30.93
CA ARG A 14 52.45 -34.70 -30.70
C ARG A 14 51.78 -34.20 -31.99
N GLY A 15 52.43 -34.26 -33.12
CA GLY A 15 51.86 -33.90 -34.41
C GLY A 15 50.71 -34.81 -34.84
N ILE A 16 50.80 -36.11 -34.50
CA ILE A 16 49.68 -37.06 -34.75
C ILE A 16 48.47 -36.71 -33.88
N LEU A 17 48.69 -36.40 -32.61
CA LEU A 17 47.62 -35.99 -31.72
C LEU A 17 46.97 -34.66 -32.15
N PHE A 18 47.78 -33.71 -32.61
CA PHE A 18 47.30 -32.45 -33.14
C PHE A 18 46.41 -32.65 -34.37
N ARG A 19 46.86 -33.49 -35.32
CA ARG A 19 46.07 -33.79 -36.52
C ARG A 19 44.75 -34.48 -36.21
N LYS A 20 44.72 -35.43 -35.28
CA LYS A 20 43.50 -36.10 -34.84
C LYS A 20 42.54 -35.08 -34.24
N TRP A 21 43.02 -34.21 -33.36
CA TRP A 21 42.21 -33.15 -32.76
C TRP A 21 41.68 -32.16 -33.79
N ALA A 22 42.54 -31.63 -34.69
CA ALA A 22 42.16 -30.68 -35.71
C ALA A 22 41.13 -31.27 -36.69
N THR A 23 41.29 -32.55 -37.06
CA THR A 23 40.34 -33.25 -37.92
C THR A 23 38.99 -33.46 -37.23
N SER A 24 39.00 -33.74 -35.91
CA SER A 24 37.77 -33.86 -35.14
C SER A 24 36.98 -32.51 -35.12
N ILE A 25 37.67 -31.41 -34.83
CA ILE A 25 37.05 -30.08 -34.86
C ILE A 25 36.51 -29.73 -36.26
N LEU A 26 37.30 -29.95 -37.30
CA LEU A 26 36.87 -29.70 -38.66
C LEU A 26 35.64 -30.53 -39.05
N LYS A 27 35.62 -31.80 -38.66
CA LYS A 27 34.49 -32.71 -38.92
C LYS A 27 33.24 -32.23 -38.18
N GLN A 28 33.35 -31.80 -36.93
CA GLN A 28 32.21 -31.20 -36.22
C GLN A 28 31.69 -29.93 -36.92
N TYR A 29 32.60 -29.06 -37.34
CA TYR A 29 32.21 -27.84 -38.07
C TYR A 29 31.50 -28.15 -39.40
N MET A 30 32.00 -29.12 -40.16
CA MET A 30 31.40 -29.51 -41.44
C MET A 30 30.03 -30.17 -41.28
N LEU A 31 29.83 -30.95 -40.22
CA LEU A 31 28.57 -31.66 -39.97
C LEU A 31 27.50 -30.80 -39.32
N ASN A 32 27.90 -29.95 -38.37
CA ASN A 32 26.98 -29.20 -37.52
C ASN A 32 26.91 -27.69 -37.88
N GLY A 33 27.81 -27.19 -38.75
CA GLY A 33 27.93 -25.76 -39.06
C GLY A 33 28.66 -24.95 -37.99
N TYR A 34 29.01 -25.55 -36.86
CA TYR A 34 29.74 -24.91 -35.76
C TYR A 34 30.58 -25.90 -34.97
N SER A 35 31.55 -25.40 -34.19
CA SER A 35 32.34 -26.18 -33.22
C SER A 35 32.29 -25.50 -31.88
N VAL A 36 31.90 -26.24 -30.86
CA VAL A 36 31.73 -25.73 -29.49
C VAL A 36 32.96 -26.08 -28.64
N ASN A 37 33.48 -25.11 -27.92
CA ASN A 37 34.42 -25.36 -26.84
C ASN A 37 33.63 -25.74 -25.58
N GLU A 38 33.50 -27.03 -25.30
CA GLU A 38 32.71 -27.59 -24.19
C GLU A 38 33.09 -27.00 -22.84
N LYS A 39 34.40 -26.84 -22.58
CA LYS A 39 34.87 -26.23 -21.31
C LYS A 39 34.34 -24.80 -21.13
N ARG A 40 34.44 -23.97 -22.18
CA ARG A 40 33.97 -22.59 -22.14
C ARG A 40 32.46 -22.51 -22.09
N CYS A 41 31.77 -23.47 -22.68
CA CYS A 41 30.31 -23.57 -22.62
C CYS A 41 29.83 -23.89 -21.20
N LEU A 42 30.48 -24.84 -20.50
CA LEU A 42 30.19 -25.17 -19.10
C LEU A 42 30.43 -23.96 -18.19
N GLU A 43 31.56 -23.28 -18.31
CA GLU A 43 31.87 -22.05 -17.54
C GLU A 43 30.81 -20.97 -17.78
N CYS A 44 30.31 -20.84 -19.01
CA CYS A 44 29.23 -19.90 -19.35
C CYS A 44 27.90 -20.29 -18.71
N GLN A 45 27.55 -21.58 -18.68
CA GLN A 45 26.35 -22.09 -18.01
C GLN A 45 26.39 -21.85 -16.50
N GLU A 46 27.53 -22.14 -15.84
CA GLU A 46 27.71 -21.88 -14.40
C GLU A 46 27.54 -20.39 -14.08
N ASN A 47 28.12 -19.52 -14.90
CA ASN A 47 27.95 -18.07 -14.75
C ASN A 47 26.49 -17.63 -14.93
N LEU A 48 25.76 -18.20 -15.89
CA LEU A 48 24.32 -17.91 -16.10
C LEU A 48 23.48 -18.36 -14.90
N VAL A 49 23.73 -19.54 -14.35
CA VAL A 49 23.04 -20.03 -13.14
C VAL A 49 23.32 -19.11 -11.95
N SER A 50 24.60 -18.75 -11.76
CA SER A 50 24.98 -17.80 -10.69
C SER A 50 24.30 -16.44 -10.84
N LEU A 51 24.26 -15.91 -12.06
CA LEU A 51 23.60 -14.63 -12.35
C LEU A 51 22.09 -14.72 -12.12
N ASN A 52 21.45 -15.79 -12.58
CA ASN A 52 20.02 -16.00 -12.36
C ASN A 52 19.68 -16.06 -10.87
N ASN A 53 20.47 -16.76 -10.07
CA ASN A 53 20.29 -16.82 -8.60
C ASN A 53 20.44 -15.44 -7.96
N LYS A 54 21.41 -14.63 -8.42
CA LYS A 54 21.57 -13.23 -7.94
C LYS A 54 20.38 -12.35 -8.32
N VAL A 55 19.87 -12.49 -9.53
CA VAL A 55 18.67 -11.75 -9.98
C VAL A 55 17.45 -12.13 -9.14
N THR A 56 17.23 -13.41 -8.91
CA THR A 56 16.11 -13.88 -8.07
C THR A 56 16.22 -13.32 -6.64
N TYR A 57 17.40 -13.38 -6.04
CA TYR A 57 17.64 -12.79 -4.72
C TYR A 57 17.36 -11.27 -4.67
N LEU A 58 17.82 -10.53 -5.68
CA LEU A 58 17.57 -9.09 -5.77
C LEU A 58 16.07 -8.76 -5.96
N LEU A 59 15.35 -9.58 -6.72
CA LEU A 59 13.90 -9.43 -6.89
C LEU A 59 13.16 -9.65 -5.57
N GLU A 60 13.53 -10.66 -4.78
CA GLU A 60 12.98 -10.90 -3.45
C GLU A 60 13.27 -9.74 -2.51
N GLN A 61 14.51 -9.23 -2.48
CA GLN A 61 14.90 -8.08 -1.68
C GLN A 61 14.12 -6.82 -2.08
N THR A 62 13.93 -6.61 -3.39
CA THR A 62 13.17 -5.46 -3.89
C THR A 62 11.70 -5.56 -3.51
N SER A 63 11.11 -6.76 -3.58
CA SER A 63 9.74 -7.01 -3.13
C SER A 63 9.58 -6.73 -1.64
N ASN A 64 10.48 -7.26 -0.79
CA ASN A 64 10.48 -7.04 0.65
C ASN A 64 10.67 -5.55 0.99
N ASN A 65 11.59 -4.86 0.30
CA ASN A 65 11.80 -3.43 0.48
C ASN A 65 10.56 -2.63 0.07
N THR A 66 9.87 -3.02 -1.02
CA THR A 66 8.64 -2.36 -1.46
C THR A 66 7.54 -2.53 -0.42
N THR A 67 7.39 -3.73 0.17
CA THR A 67 6.45 -3.99 1.25
C THR A 67 6.80 -3.16 2.49
N SER A 68 8.06 -3.14 2.90
CA SER A 68 8.54 -2.33 4.03
C SER A 68 8.38 -0.83 3.79
N ILE A 69 8.57 -0.35 2.55
CA ILE A 69 8.33 1.05 2.17
C ILE A 69 6.82 1.37 2.17
N GLN A 70 5.97 0.41 1.79
CA GLN A 70 4.52 0.56 1.91
C GLN A 70 4.09 0.59 3.37
N GLU A 71 4.64 -0.26 4.22
CA GLU A 71 4.44 -0.23 5.68
C GLU A 71 4.98 1.05 6.32
N LEU A 72 6.08 1.62 5.82
CA LEU A 72 6.63 2.91 6.23
C LEU A 72 5.87 4.11 5.64
N LYS A 73 5.30 3.98 4.45
CA LYS A 73 4.40 5.00 3.84
C LYS A 73 3.00 4.97 4.45
N HIS A 74 2.61 3.84 5.04
CA HIS A 74 1.44 3.66 5.87
C HIS A 74 1.88 3.11 7.24
N PRO A 75 2.77 3.81 7.99
CA PRO A 75 2.94 3.44 9.37
C PRO A 75 1.57 3.57 10.01
N ASN A 76 1.38 3.06 11.19
CA ASN A 76 0.27 3.36 12.10
C ASN A 76 0.12 4.88 12.43
N THR A 77 0.54 5.76 11.53
CA THR A 77 0.38 7.22 11.57
C THR A 77 -1.08 7.66 11.57
N LEU A 78 -2.01 6.80 11.13
CA LEU A 78 -3.44 7.02 11.32
C LEU A 78 -3.86 6.98 12.81
N LEU A 79 -2.96 6.58 13.70
CA LEU A 79 -3.21 6.50 15.16
C LEU A 79 -2.52 7.61 15.95
N SER A 80 -1.82 8.55 15.31
CA SER A 80 -1.12 9.66 15.95
C SER A 80 -1.84 10.99 15.75
N ASP A 81 -1.52 11.95 16.62
CA ASP A 81 -1.98 13.33 16.47
C ASP A 81 -1.49 13.93 15.17
N LYS A 82 -2.33 14.66 14.47
CA LYS A 82 -1.99 15.32 13.22
C LYS A 82 -2.48 16.76 13.16
N LEU A 83 -1.59 17.64 12.74
CA LEU A 83 -1.90 19.03 12.47
C LEU A 83 -2.06 19.23 10.98
N PHE A 84 -3.16 19.83 10.56
CA PHE A 84 -3.42 20.25 9.18
C PHE A 84 -3.42 21.78 9.11
N TYR A 85 -2.84 22.30 8.05
CA TYR A 85 -2.79 23.73 7.82
C TYR A 85 -3.95 24.20 6.92
N GLU A 86 -4.14 25.51 6.86
CA GLU A 86 -5.10 26.12 5.96
C GLU A 86 -4.73 25.81 4.50
N GLY A 87 -5.66 25.25 3.74
CA GLY A 87 -5.46 24.81 2.36
C GLY A 87 -5.16 23.31 2.18
N ASP A 88 -4.87 22.56 3.24
CA ASP A 88 -4.62 21.11 3.20
C ASP A 88 -5.93 20.31 3.01
N ILE A 89 -6.83 20.79 2.15
CA ILE A 89 -8.19 20.23 2.01
C ILE A 89 -8.15 18.78 1.55
N PHE A 90 -7.39 18.50 0.49
CA PHE A 90 -7.30 17.15 -0.06
C PHE A 90 -6.61 16.19 0.90
N ASP A 91 -5.54 16.63 1.55
CA ASP A 91 -4.77 15.80 2.48
C ASP A 91 -5.58 15.46 3.74
N ALA A 92 -6.29 16.44 4.29
CA ALA A 92 -7.19 16.25 5.42
C ALA A 92 -8.37 15.31 5.07
N TYR A 93 -9.00 15.53 3.91
CA TYR A 93 -10.04 14.65 3.38
C TYR A 93 -9.55 13.22 3.21
N SER A 94 -8.43 13.05 2.53
CA SER A 94 -7.83 11.74 2.27
C SER A 94 -7.47 11.00 3.56
N TYR A 95 -6.89 11.71 4.53
CA TYR A 95 -6.53 11.15 5.82
C TYR A 95 -7.75 10.67 6.61
N ILE A 96 -8.80 11.49 6.72
CA ILE A 96 -10.03 11.13 7.43
C ILE A 96 -10.74 9.96 6.72
N LYS A 97 -10.76 9.96 5.39
CA LYS A 97 -11.31 8.83 4.62
C LYS A 97 -10.54 7.53 4.88
N GLN A 98 -9.22 7.59 4.99
CA GLN A 98 -8.41 6.42 5.38
C GLN A 98 -8.71 5.95 6.81
N LEU A 99 -8.95 6.87 7.75
CA LEU A 99 -9.43 6.50 9.10
C LEU A 99 -10.75 5.73 9.02
N PHE A 100 -11.72 6.20 8.24
CA PHE A 100 -13.00 5.50 8.07
C PHE A 100 -12.81 4.11 7.46
N ILE A 101 -11.95 3.97 6.45
CA ILE A 101 -11.63 2.68 5.82
C ILE A 101 -10.94 1.71 6.81
N SER A 102 -10.22 2.22 7.80
CA SER A 102 -9.53 1.40 8.81
C SER A 102 -10.47 0.77 9.85
N ALA A 103 -11.74 1.21 9.91
CA ALA A 103 -12.74 0.69 10.84
C ALA A 103 -13.04 -0.79 10.58
N LYS A 104 -13.05 -1.58 11.65
CA LYS A 104 -13.33 -3.02 11.59
C LYS A 104 -14.71 -3.39 12.13
N SER A 105 -15.22 -2.64 13.10
CA SER A 105 -16.47 -2.94 13.79
C SER A 105 -17.48 -1.80 13.73
N SER A 106 -17.09 -0.54 13.90
CA SER A 106 -18.02 0.58 13.92
C SER A 106 -17.32 1.93 13.67
N ILE A 107 -18.10 2.88 13.15
CA ILE A 107 -17.72 4.29 13.07
C ILE A 107 -18.76 5.10 13.84
N THR A 108 -18.33 6.00 14.71
CA THR A 108 -19.22 6.96 15.36
C THR A 108 -18.67 8.36 15.12
N LEU A 109 -19.50 9.23 14.56
CA LEU A 109 -19.17 10.64 14.34
C LEU A 109 -20.02 11.51 15.28
N ILE A 110 -19.40 12.46 15.93
CA ILE A 110 -20.06 13.47 16.74
C ILE A 110 -19.68 14.82 16.14
N ASP A 111 -20.58 15.40 15.35
CA ASP A 111 -20.36 16.71 14.70
C ASP A 111 -21.71 17.40 14.47
N GLY A 112 -21.90 18.56 15.05
CA GLY A 112 -23.15 19.31 14.94
C GLY A 112 -23.52 19.77 13.51
N TYR A 113 -22.58 19.78 12.58
CA TYR A 113 -22.75 20.42 11.24
C TYR A 113 -22.56 19.46 10.07
N VAL A 114 -22.92 18.20 10.23
CA VAL A 114 -22.82 17.19 9.18
C VAL A 114 -23.71 17.55 7.99
N ASP A 115 -23.20 17.37 6.78
CA ASP A 115 -23.90 17.53 5.53
C ASP A 115 -23.62 16.37 4.56
N LEU A 116 -24.11 16.46 3.33
CA LEU A 116 -23.96 15.41 2.31
C LEU A 116 -22.49 15.09 2.00
N SER A 117 -21.59 16.08 2.10
CA SER A 117 -20.15 15.86 1.82
C SER A 117 -19.48 14.89 2.81
N VAL A 118 -20.02 14.78 4.03
CA VAL A 118 -19.55 13.80 5.01
C VAL A 118 -20.00 12.39 4.60
N LEU A 119 -21.21 12.23 4.06
CA LEU A 119 -21.65 10.94 3.51
C LEU A 119 -20.79 10.49 2.33
N ASP A 120 -20.34 11.43 1.48
CA ASP A 120 -19.43 11.12 0.37
C ASP A 120 -18.10 10.54 0.86
N MET A 121 -17.60 10.96 2.02
CA MET A 121 -16.41 10.36 2.65
C MET A 121 -16.66 8.93 3.13
N LEU A 122 -17.90 8.61 3.48
CA LEU A 122 -18.33 7.32 4.04
C LEU A 122 -18.75 6.32 2.96
N VAL A 123 -18.80 6.72 1.70
CA VAL A 123 -19.10 5.80 0.58
C VAL A 123 -18.09 4.67 0.52
N GLY A 124 -18.61 3.43 0.41
CA GLY A 124 -17.81 2.21 0.35
C GLY A 124 -17.42 1.63 1.71
N ILE A 125 -17.89 2.23 2.82
CA ILE A 125 -17.69 1.69 4.17
C ILE A 125 -18.78 0.66 4.46
N SER A 126 -18.37 -0.55 4.88
CA SER A 126 -19.28 -1.66 5.18
C SER A 126 -19.67 -1.75 6.65
N THR A 127 -18.87 -1.14 7.54
CA THR A 127 -19.12 -1.15 9.00
C THR A 127 -20.32 -0.27 9.36
N PRO A 128 -21.07 -0.58 10.43
CA PRO A 128 -22.13 0.28 10.94
C PRO A 128 -21.62 1.67 11.28
N ILE A 129 -22.37 2.69 10.89
CA ILE A 129 -22.04 4.11 11.09
C ILE A 129 -23.12 4.75 11.95
N THR A 130 -22.71 5.47 12.99
CA THR A 130 -23.60 6.29 13.82
C THR A 130 -23.13 7.73 13.78
N ILE A 131 -24.02 8.65 13.48
CA ILE A 131 -23.75 10.09 13.46
C ILE A 131 -24.64 10.81 14.47
N TYR A 132 -24.00 11.52 15.40
CA TYR A 132 -24.67 12.49 16.28
C TYR A 132 -24.50 13.88 15.67
N THR A 133 -25.61 14.57 15.40
CA THR A 133 -25.56 15.89 14.77
C THR A 133 -26.68 16.81 15.30
N TYR A 134 -26.59 18.11 15.03
CA TYR A 134 -27.64 19.04 15.42
C TYR A 134 -28.95 18.79 14.65
N PRO A 135 -30.12 19.12 15.27
CA PRO A 135 -31.41 19.13 14.56
C PRO A 135 -31.41 20.07 13.34
N SER A 136 -30.59 21.13 13.36
CA SER A 136 -30.42 22.11 12.29
C SER A 136 -29.42 21.69 11.20
N SER A 137 -28.84 20.51 11.29
CA SER A 137 -27.95 19.98 10.25
C SER A 137 -28.68 19.91 8.90
N THR A 138 -27.96 20.23 7.82
CA THR A 138 -28.50 20.24 6.46
C THR A 138 -28.72 18.84 5.88
N LEU A 139 -28.27 17.80 6.57
CA LEU A 139 -28.49 16.41 6.18
C LEU A 139 -29.98 16.05 6.30
N THR A 140 -30.63 15.73 5.19
CA THR A 140 -32.06 15.39 5.17
C THR A 140 -32.30 13.88 5.40
N ASN A 141 -33.52 13.54 5.84
CA ASN A 141 -33.90 12.12 5.95
C ASN A 141 -33.87 11.41 4.59
N GLN A 142 -34.16 12.13 3.50
CA GLN A 142 -34.07 11.56 2.14
C GLN A 142 -32.63 11.18 1.78
N ASP A 143 -31.64 11.96 2.21
CA ASP A 143 -30.22 11.64 1.98
C ASP A 143 -29.81 10.39 2.78
N ILE A 144 -30.28 10.31 4.04
CA ILE A 144 -30.07 9.15 4.91
C ILE A 144 -30.69 7.88 4.32
N ASP A 145 -31.94 7.96 3.86
CA ASP A 145 -32.66 6.82 3.28
C ASP A 145 -31.96 6.35 1.99
N LYS A 146 -31.50 7.25 1.13
CA LYS A 146 -30.76 6.92 -0.08
C LYS A 146 -29.41 6.27 0.25
N PHE A 147 -28.68 6.79 1.23
CA PHE A 147 -27.40 6.25 1.66
C PHE A 147 -27.58 4.84 2.25
N ASN A 148 -28.65 4.60 3.00
CA ASN A 148 -28.96 3.33 3.62
C ASN A 148 -29.41 2.22 2.65
N ILE A 149 -29.60 2.52 1.37
CA ILE A 149 -29.81 1.48 0.34
C ILE A 149 -28.59 0.54 0.25
N GLN A 150 -27.38 1.08 0.48
CA GLN A 150 -26.10 0.34 0.33
C GLN A 150 -25.25 0.32 1.60
N HIS A 151 -25.60 1.09 2.62
CA HIS A 151 -24.82 1.28 3.85
C HIS A 151 -25.72 1.12 5.08
N ASN A 152 -25.08 1.05 6.25
CA ASN A 152 -25.76 0.95 7.55
C ASN A 152 -25.50 2.22 8.37
N LEU A 153 -26.29 3.25 8.17
CA LEU A 153 -26.16 4.55 8.81
C LEU A 153 -27.34 4.82 9.75
N THR A 154 -27.03 5.16 11.00
CA THR A 154 -27.95 5.70 11.99
C THR A 154 -27.61 7.17 12.27
N VAL A 155 -28.58 8.06 12.17
CA VAL A 155 -28.38 9.47 12.49
C VAL A 155 -29.24 9.86 13.70
N LEU A 156 -28.59 10.33 14.75
CA LEU A 156 -29.19 10.78 16.00
C LEU A 156 -29.04 12.29 16.13
N ARG A 157 -30.15 12.97 16.33
CA ARG A 157 -30.17 14.44 16.41
C ARG A 157 -30.22 14.90 17.86
N THR A 158 -29.21 15.70 18.25
CA THR A 158 -29.09 16.23 19.61
C THR A 158 -28.51 17.64 19.60
N SER A 159 -28.91 18.49 20.55
CA SER A 159 -28.39 19.85 20.71
C SER A 159 -27.15 19.95 21.61
N LYS A 160 -26.71 18.85 22.19
CA LYS A 160 -25.65 18.82 23.22
C LYS A 160 -24.24 18.48 22.68
N ILE A 161 -23.97 18.88 21.45
CA ILE A 161 -22.67 18.69 20.83
C ILE A 161 -21.90 20.00 20.93
N HIS A 162 -20.76 20.00 21.64
CA HIS A 162 -19.82 21.13 21.66
C HIS A 162 -18.56 20.79 20.86
N ASP A 163 -17.95 19.66 21.18
CA ASP A 163 -16.74 19.21 20.55
C ASP A 163 -17.05 18.16 19.46
N ARG A 164 -16.11 18.00 18.56
CA ARG A 164 -16.27 17.09 17.43
C ARG A 164 -15.35 15.90 17.60
N PHE A 165 -15.92 14.72 17.48
CA PHE A 165 -15.17 13.48 17.65
C PHE A 165 -15.42 12.54 16.47
N ILE A 166 -14.35 11.84 16.12
CA ILE A 166 -14.37 10.70 15.21
C ILE A 166 -13.97 9.49 16.06
N ILE A 167 -14.82 8.48 16.13
CA ILE A 167 -14.54 7.26 16.87
C ILE A 167 -14.51 6.12 15.87
N ILE A 168 -13.35 5.48 15.77
CA ILE A 168 -13.09 4.32 14.92
C ILE A 168 -12.94 3.12 15.84
N ASP A 169 -13.90 2.21 15.81
CA ASP A 169 -14.02 1.09 16.76
C ASP A 169 -14.08 1.63 18.21
N ASP A 170 -12.96 1.56 18.94
CA ASP A 170 -12.83 2.10 20.30
C ASP A 170 -11.83 3.27 20.39
N ILE A 171 -11.24 3.68 19.27
CA ILE A 171 -10.25 4.76 19.23
C ILE A 171 -10.96 6.08 19.01
N ILE A 172 -10.75 7.03 19.92
CA ILE A 172 -11.37 8.34 19.90
C ILE A 172 -10.40 9.37 19.36
N TYR A 173 -10.84 10.16 18.39
CA TYR A 173 -10.13 11.32 17.87
C TYR A 173 -10.93 12.58 18.12
N LEU A 174 -10.31 13.58 18.75
CA LEU A 174 -10.82 14.95 18.83
C LEU A 174 -10.52 15.64 17.50
N CYS A 175 -11.55 16.20 16.86
CA CYS A 175 -11.42 16.92 15.60
C CYS A 175 -11.64 18.42 15.83
N GLY A 176 -10.61 19.24 15.67
CA GLY A 176 -10.69 20.69 15.86
C GLY A 176 -11.48 21.44 14.80
N SER A 177 -11.98 20.76 13.77
CA SER A 177 -12.82 21.32 12.70
C SER A 177 -14.07 20.46 12.50
N SER A 178 -15.15 21.05 11.93
CA SER A 178 -16.23 20.21 11.39
C SER A 178 -15.72 19.34 10.26
N ILE A 179 -16.17 18.08 10.22
CA ILE A 179 -15.71 17.09 9.22
C ILE A 179 -15.93 17.57 7.78
N LYS A 180 -17.02 18.28 7.53
CA LYS A 180 -17.32 18.88 6.21
C LYS A 180 -16.35 20.01 5.81
N ASP A 181 -15.69 20.65 6.79
CA ASP A 181 -14.83 21.81 6.58
C ASP A 181 -13.34 21.51 6.79
N VAL A 182 -12.96 20.23 6.85
CA VAL A 182 -11.58 19.83 7.09
C VAL A 182 -10.62 20.41 6.04
N GLY A 183 -9.49 20.92 6.52
CA GLY A 183 -8.47 21.55 5.67
C GLY A 183 -8.78 22.95 5.19
N LYS A 184 -10.02 23.47 5.34
CA LYS A 184 -10.32 24.87 5.00
C LYS A 184 -9.64 25.86 5.94
N LYS A 185 -9.46 25.47 7.21
CA LYS A 185 -8.70 26.20 8.23
C LYS A 185 -7.77 25.24 8.95
N ARG A 186 -6.76 25.80 9.62
CA ARG A 186 -5.88 25.00 10.46
C ARG A 186 -6.67 24.29 11.55
N PHE A 187 -6.47 22.99 11.71
CA PHE A 187 -7.06 22.19 12.78
C PHE A 187 -6.14 21.05 13.20
N VAL A 188 -6.42 20.51 14.37
CA VAL A 188 -5.73 19.33 14.91
C VAL A 188 -6.71 18.17 14.95
N LEU A 189 -6.24 17.00 14.56
CA LEU A 189 -6.86 15.73 14.86
C LEU A 189 -6.00 15.05 15.92
N ALA A 190 -6.51 14.89 17.15
CA ALA A 190 -5.77 14.36 18.27
C ALA A 190 -6.41 13.07 18.79
N LYS A 191 -5.60 12.01 18.96
CA LYS A 191 -6.05 10.77 19.57
C LYS A 191 -6.19 10.94 21.08
N LEU A 192 -7.33 10.57 21.63
CA LEU A 192 -7.58 10.61 23.08
C LEU A 192 -7.41 9.20 23.67
N GLU A 193 -6.47 9.04 24.58
CA GLU A 193 -6.17 7.76 25.22
C GLU A 193 -6.78 7.61 26.62
N SER A 194 -7.16 8.71 27.25
CA SER A 194 -7.65 8.74 28.64
C SER A 194 -9.18 8.70 28.77
N ILE A 195 -9.92 8.69 27.66
CA ILE A 195 -11.38 8.73 27.65
C ILE A 195 -11.89 7.47 26.96
N SER A 196 -12.85 6.77 27.57
CA SER A 196 -13.49 5.64 26.94
C SER A 196 -14.68 6.08 26.05
N LYS A 197 -14.99 5.28 25.01
CA LYS A 197 -16.16 5.49 24.16
C LYS A 197 -17.46 5.54 24.98
N ALA A 198 -17.58 4.67 25.98
CA ALA A 198 -18.75 4.61 26.86
C ALA A 198 -18.92 5.89 27.67
N ASP A 199 -17.82 6.43 28.22
CA ASP A 199 -17.87 7.68 28.99
C ASP A 199 -18.27 8.86 28.11
N LEU A 200 -17.74 8.93 26.89
CA LEU A 200 -18.04 10.00 25.95
C LEU A 200 -19.51 9.97 25.49
N LEU A 201 -20.04 8.79 25.18
CA LEU A 201 -21.41 8.64 24.67
C LEU A 201 -22.46 8.72 25.80
N SER A 202 -22.13 8.34 27.04
CA SER A 202 -23.05 8.34 28.16
C SER A 202 -23.70 9.71 28.42
N ASN A 203 -23.01 10.79 28.17
CA ASN A 203 -23.50 12.15 28.31
C ASN A 203 -24.37 12.63 27.14
N ILE A 204 -24.19 12.02 25.98
CA ILE A 204 -24.94 12.37 24.76
C ILE A 204 -26.24 11.56 24.69
N GLU A 205 -26.19 10.28 25.09
CA GLU A 205 -27.32 9.32 24.98
C GLU A 205 -28.35 9.44 26.11
N ARG A 206 -28.02 10.00 27.24
CA ARG A 206 -28.97 10.16 28.37
C ARG A 206 -30.16 11.07 28.05
N GLU A 207 -30.19 11.72 26.90
CA GLU A 207 -31.17 12.73 26.55
C GLU A 207 -31.55 12.77 25.06
N VAL A 208 -31.37 11.65 24.34
CA VAL A 208 -31.89 11.44 22.97
C VAL A 208 -33.27 10.73 23.05
#